data_9ea62cf4882018e004c21da1c1c42430
#
_entry.id   9ea62cf4882018e004c21da1c1c42430
#
_cell.length_a   1.000
_cell.length_b   1.000
_cell.length_c   1.000
_cell.angle_alpha   90.00
_cell.angle_beta   90.00
_cell.angle_gamma   90.00
#
_symmetry.space_group_name_H-M   'P 1'
#
loop_
_entity.id
_entity.type
_entity.pdbx_description
1 polymer ?
#
loop_
_entity_poly.entity_id
_entity_poly.type
_entity_poly.pdbx_seq_one_letter_code
_entity_poly.pdbx_strand_id
1 'polypeptide(L)'
;MRKTLAGIVLSCVIAASLTACGGSGNSTSTSAAETSAAAGDSTSAAATTENGDKVVRVAAVDPQVALDPQQFTYSIVMKITDNITESLLTTTSDGLVPTLLAAMPTISDDNMTYSFELLPDVKFHDGTTLKASDVKYSYERLIKMAKMATLLENVVGYDEMSAGTADELSGVE
;
A
#
# COMPACT_ATOMS: atom_id res chain seq x y z
N MET A 1 14.92 47.68 -6.53
CA MET A 1 15.31 47.33 -7.93
C MET A 1 14.22 46.43 -8.53
N ARG A 2 13.50 46.96 -9.47
CA ARG A 2 12.40 46.26 -10.18
C ARG A 2 13.00 45.31 -11.21
N LYS A 3 12.58 44.04 -11.22
CA LYS A 3 12.82 43.15 -12.36
C LYS A 3 11.47 42.61 -12.85
N THR A 4 11.22 42.92 -14.11
CA THR A 4 10.07 42.70 -14.93
C THR A 4 9.83 41.21 -15.26
N LEU A 5 8.58 40.77 -15.13
CA LEU A 5 8.09 39.50 -15.68
C LEU A 5 7.96 39.64 -17.22
N ALA A 6 8.52 38.66 -17.94
CA ALA A 6 8.23 38.43 -19.35
C ALA A 6 7.25 37.24 -19.46
N GLY A 7 6.03 37.51 -19.90
CA GLY A 7 5.04 36.48 -20.17
C GLY A 7 5.25 35.85 -21.55
N ILE A 8 5.21 34.55 -21.63
CA ILE A 8 5.14 33.79 -22.88
C ILE A 8 3.72 33.25 -23.02
N VAL A 9 2.99 33.81 -23.98
CA VAL A 9 1.68 33.31 -24.42
C VAL A 9 1.91 32.26 -25.49
N LEU A 10 1.56 31.00 -25.22
CA LEU A 10 1.59 29.93 -26.24
C LEU A 10 0.14 29.70 -26.72
N SER A 11 -0.14 30.17 -27.94
CA SER A 11 -1.40 29.91 -28.65
C SER A 11 -1.45 28.51 -29.21
N CYS A 12 -2.39 27.66 -28.74
CA CYS A 12 -2.75 26.41 -29.40
C CYS A 12 -3.87 26.65 -30.41
N VAL A 13 -3.57 26.43 -31.69
CA VAL A 13 -4.53 26.39 -32.80
C VAL A 13 -5.07 24.95 -32.88
N ILE A 14 -6.39 24.81 -32.69
CA ILE A 14 -7.12 23.55 -32.91
C ILE A 14 -7.67 23.60 -34.32
N ALA A 15 -7.20 22.72 -35.19
CA ALA A 15 -7.78 22.47 -36.50
C ALA A 15 -8.72 21.27 -36.43
N ALA A 16 -10.01 21.53 -36.53
CA ALA A 16 -11.04 20.50 -36.72
C ALA A 16 -11.19 20.21 -38.23
N SER A 17 -11.07 18.95 -38.62
CA SER A 17 -11.46 18.47 -39.93
C SER A 17 -12.51 17.38 -39.82
N LEU A 18 -13.77 17.76 -40.06
CA LEU A 18 -14.86 16.85 -40.42
C LEU A 18 -14.76 16.52 -41.90
N THR A 19 -14.78 15.28 -42.26
CA THR A 19 -15.19 14.83 -43.60
C THR A 19 -16.09 13.60 -43.44
N ALA A 20 -17.37 13.85 -43.74
CA ALA A 20 -18.35 12.81 -44.03
C ALA A 20 -18.27 12.51 -45.54
N CYS A 21 -18.36 11.25 -45.94
CA CYS A 21 -19.13 10.87 -47.10
C CYS A 21 -19.34 9.38 -47.19
N GLY A 22 -20.55 8.99 -47.40
CA GLY A 22 -21.01 7.65 -47.61
C GLY A 22 -20.78 7.14 -49.04
N GLY A 23 -20.94 5.84 -49.22
CA GLY A 23 -20.87 5.17 -50.50
C GLY A 23 -21.08 3.67 -50.37
N SER A 24 -22.23 3.23 -50.80
CA SER A 24 -22.65 1.83 -50.95
C SER A 24 -21.85 1.16 -52.05
N GLY A 25 -21.44 -0.15 -51.82
CA GLY A 25 -20.82 -0.96 -52.86
C GLY A 25 -20.54 -2.38 -52.39
N ASN A 26 -21.38 -3.27 -52.82
CA ASN A 26 -21.32 -4.70 -52.66
C ASN A 26 -20.17 -5.32 -53.46
N SER A 27 -19.36 -6.22 -52.88
CA SER A 27 -18.77 -7.40 -53.57
C SER A 27 -17.94 -8.28 -52.63
N THR A 28 -18.38 -9.44 -52.46
CA THR A 28 -17.82 -10.77 -52.27
C THR A 28 -16.30 -10.96 -52.17
N SER A 29 -15.93 -11.74 -51.16
CA SER A 29 -15.02 -12.87 -51.09
C SER A 29 -13.71 -12.75 -50.31
N THR A 30 -13.52 -13.76 -49.49
CA THR A 30 -12.32 -14.52 -49.09
C THR A 30 -11.66 -14.11 -47.79
N SER A 31 -11.99 -14.89 -46.75
CA SER A 31 -11.16 -15.54 -45.73
C SER A 31 -9.83 -14.89 -45.34
N ALA A 32 -9.79 -14.33 -44.18
CA ALA A 32 -8.65 -14.37 -43.24
C ALA A 32 -9.19 -14.39 -41.81
N ALA A 33 -8.81 -15.38 -41.04
CA ALA A 33 -9.19 -15.55 -39.65
C ALA A 33 -8.48 -14.52 -38.81
N GLU A 34 -9.20 -13.51 -38.33
CA GLU A 34 -8.73 -12.66 -37.24
C GLU A 34 -9.29 -13.21 -35.94
N THR A 35 -8.36 -13.67 -35.10
CA THR A 35 -8.62 -14.07 -33.73
C THR A 35 -9.09 -12.85 -32.92
N SER A 36 -10.39 -12.70 -32.81
CA SER A 36 -10.99 -11.75 -31.87
C SER A 36 -10.74 -12.26 -30.46
N ALA A 37 -9.85 -11.58 -29.73
CA ALA A 37 -9.72 -11.78 -28.31
C ALA A 37 -11.01 -11.31 -27.63
N ALA A 38 -11.84 -12.26 -27.26
CA ALA A 38 -12.99 -12.00 -26.41
C ALA A 38 -12.50 -11.48 -25.06
N ALA A 39 -12.91 -10.27 -24.72
CA ALA A 39 -12.82 -9.76 -23.37
C ALA A 39 -13.65 -10.70 -22.48
N GLY A 40 -12.98 -11.56 -21.74
CA GLY A 40 -13.61 -12.44 -20.78
C GLY A 40 -14.24 -11.63 -19.67
N ASP A 41 -15.54 -11.72 -19.58
CA ASP A 41 -16.32 -11.28 -18.43
C ASP A 41 -15.87 -12.08 -17.21
N SER A 42 -15.05 -11.43 -16.35
CA SER A 42 -14.53 -12.05 -15.13
C SER A 42 -15.61 -12.00 -14.06
N THR A 43 -16.61 -12.81 -14.18
CA THR A 43 -17.52 -13.12 -13.08
C THR A 43 -16.75 -13.91 -12.04
N SER A 44 -16.38 -13.24 -10.93
CA SER A 44 -15.81 -13.90 -9.75
C SER A 44 -16.86 -14.83 -9.13
N ALA A 45 -16.89 -16.07 -9.57
CA ALA A 45 -17.70 -17.09 -8.92
C ALA A 45 -17.03 -17.50 -7.61
N ALA A 46 -17.72 -17.34 -6.50
CA ALA A 46 -17.33 -17.95 -5.24
C ALA A 46 -17.34 -19.47 -5.40
N ALA A 47 -16.16 -20.10 -5.38
CA ALA A 47 -16.05 -21.55 -5.37
C ALA A 47 -16.20 -22.06 -3.95
N THR A 48 -17.15 -22.98 -3.73
CA THR A 48 -17.25 -23.73 -2.48
C THR A 48 -16.35 -24.96 -2.57
N THR A 49 -15.56 -25.23 -1.54
CA THR A 49 -14.82 -26.49 -1.42
C THR A 49 -15.80 -27.60 -1.00
N GLU A 50 -15.44 -28.87 -1.24
CA GLU A 50 -16.27 -30.03 -0.85
C GLU A 50 -16.58 -30.08 0.66
N ASN A 51 -15.83 -29.38 1.50
CA ASN A 51 -16.03 -29.26 2.95
C ASN A 51 -16.93 -28.10 3.36
N GLY A 52 -17.56 -27.39 2.41
CA GLY A 52 -18.43 -26.25 2.71
C GLY A 52 -17.71 -24.93 3.00
N ASP A 53 -16.39 -24.89 2.92
CA ASP A 53 -15.63 -23.67 3.12
C ASP A 53 -15.84 -22.68 1.95
N LYS A 54 -16.05 -21.42 2.29
CA LYS A 54 -16.17 -20.35 1.30
C LYS A 54 -14.78 -19.93 0.82
N VAL A 55 -14.51 -20.09 -0.47
CA VAL A 55 -13.26 -19.68 -1.09
C VAL A 55 -13.47 -18.44 -1.95
N VAL A 56 -12.74 -17.39 -1.67
CA VAL A 56 -12.69 -16.18 -2.52
C VAL A 56 -11.40 -16.24 -3.35
N ARG A 57 -11.54 -16.10 -4.66
CA ARG A 57 -10.39 -16.06 -5.59
C ARG A 57 -10.24 -14.64 -6.11
N VAL A 58 -9.09 -14.05 -5.88
CA VAL A 58 -8.76 -12.71 -6.35
C VAL A 58 -7.65 -12.81 -7.39
N ALA A 59 -7.87 -12.24 -8.56
CA ALA A 59 -6.82 -12.10 -9.57
C ALA A 59 -6.04 -10.81 -9.30
N ALA A 60 -4.73 -10.91 -9.29
CA ALA A 60 -3.82 -9.80 -9.12
C ALA A 60 -2.61 -9.97 -10.03
N VAL A 61 -1.99 -8.86 -10.41
CA VAL A 61 -0.70 -8.90 -11.10
C VAL A 61 0.35 -9.35 -10.09
N ASP A 62 1.18 -10.32 -10.48
CA ASP A 62 2.30 -10.77 -9.64
C ASP A 62 3.28 -9.62 -9.44
N PRO A 63 3.50 -9.14 -8.21
CA PRO A 63 4.41 -8.03 -7.94
C PRO A 63 5.88 -8.42 -8.12
N GLN A 64 6.20 -9.73 -8.21
CA GLN A 64 7.56 -10.29 -8.28
C GLN A 64 8.51 -9.76 -7.18
N VAL A 65 7.95 -9.48 -6.01
CA VAL A 65 8.66 -8.99 -4.82
C VAL A 65 8.21 -9.77 -3.59
N ALA A 66 9.01 -9.71 -2.54
CA ALA A 66 8.63 -10.31 -1.26
C ALA A 66 7.38 -9.64 -0.69
N LEU A 67 6.49 -10.42 -0.08
CA LEU A 67 5.32 -9.94 0.67
C LEU A 67 5.75 -9.47 2.08
N ASP A 68 6.67 -8.54 2.13
CA ASP A 68 7.16 -7.95 3.37
C ASP A 68 6.51 -6.59 3.57
N PRO A 69 5.72 -6.37 4.63
CA PRO A 69 5.01 -5.12 4.86
C PRO A 69 5.95 -3.92 5.06
N GLN A 70 7.21 -4.14 5.38
CA GLN A 70 8.21 -3.09 5.55
C GLN A 70 9.00 -2.75 4.26
N GLN A 71 8.69 -3.41 3.15
CA GLN A 71 9.35 -3.19 1.86
C GLN A 71 8.42 -2.66 0.78
N PHE A 72 7.41 -1.89 1.15
CA PHE A 72 6.42 -1.36 0.20
C PHE A 72 7.04 -0.67 -0.99
N THR A 73 6.71 -1.17 -2.17
CA THR A 73 7.02 -0.49 -3.43
C THR A 73 5.79 -0.44 -4.33
N TYR A 74 4.79 -1.31 -4.10
CA TYR A 74 3.64 -1.45 -4.98
C TYR A 74 2.33 -1.61 -4.18
N SER A 75 1.29 -0.92 -4.65
CA SER A 75 -0.05 -0.98 -4.06
C SER A 75 -0.65 -2.38 -4.00
N ILE A 76 -0.24 -3.28 -4.91
CA ILE A 76 -0.72 -4.67 -4.90
C ILE A 76 -0.18 -5.46 -3.70
N VAL A 77 1.07 -5.19 -3.27
CA VAL A 77 1.66 -5.80 -2.06
C VAL A 77 0.86 -5.37 -0.85
N MET A 78 0.53 -4.09 -0.71
CA MET A 78 -0.30 -3.59 0.38
C MET A 78 -1.65 -4.30 0.44
N LYS A 79 -2.34 -4.46 -0.69
CA LYS A 79 -3.63 -5.16 -0.75
C LYS A 79 -3.56 -6.63 -0.30
N ILE A 80 -2.41 -7.28 -0.46
CA ILE A 80 -2.19 -8.64 0.02
C ILE A 80 -1.81 -8.61 1.49
N THR A 81 -0.85 -7.77 1.89
CA THR A 81 -0.36 -7.69 3.26
C THR A 81 -1.43 -7.22 4.24
N ASP A 82 -2.32 -6.31 3.85
CA ASP A 82 -3.46 -5.86 4.66
C ASP A 82 -4.45 -6.99 5.04
N ASN A 83 -4.38 -8.14 4.36
CA ASN A 83 -5.18 -9.32 4.70
C ASN A 83 -4.44 -10.34 5.58
N ILE A 84 -3.14 -10.15 5.80
CA ILE A 84 -2.31 -11.10 6.57
C ILE A 84 -1.51 -10.44 7.68
N THR A 85 -1.49 -9.11 7.75
CA THR A 85 -0.81 -8.35 8.82
C THR A 85 -1.73 -7.29 9.38
N GLU A 86 -1.53 -6.94 10.64
CA GLU A 86 -2.24 -5.86 11.30
C GLU A 86 -1.26 -4.81 11.81
N SER A 87 -1.70 -3.55 11.81
CA SER A 87 -0.96 -2.40 12.35
C SER A 87 -1.46 -2.06 13.76
N LEU A 88 -0.71 -1.28 14.52
CA LEU A 88 -1.17 -0.75 15.80
C LEU A 88 -2.42 0.12 15.63
N LEU A 89 -2.42 0.94 14.57
CA LEU A 89 -3.48 1.87 14.18
C LEU A 89 -3.79 1.70 12.70
N THR A 90 -5.05 1.88 12.32
CA THR A 90 -5.49 1.84 10.92
C THR A 90 -6.22 3.13 10.55
N THR A 91 -6.04 3.60 9.32
CA THR A 91 -6.76 4.75 8.77
C THR A 91 -8.07 4.28 8.14
N THR A 92 -9.18 4.85 8.60
CA THR A 92 -10.52 4.64 8.03
C THR A 92 -11.06 5.94 7.44
N SER A 93 -12.28 5.90 6.88
CA SER A 93 -13.00 7.11 6.42
C SER A 93 -13.23 8.12 7.55
N ASP A 94 -13.35 7.64 8.79
CA ASP A 94 -13.65 8.44 9.97
C ASP A 94 -12.38 8.90 10.72
N GLY A 95 -11.21 8.53 10.21
CA GLY A 95 -9.91 8.89 10.76
C GLY A 95 -9.09 7.70 11.22
N LEU A 96 -8.12 7.95 12.08
CA LEU A 96 -7.23 6.95 12.64
C LEU A 96 -7.92 6.21 13.79
N VAL A 97 -7.93 4.89 13.73
CA VAL A 97 -8.56 4.03 14.75
C VAL A 97 -7.57 2.99 15.29
N PRO A 98 -7.66 2.61 16.58
CA PRO A 98 -6.83 1.55 17.14
C PRO A 98 -7.25 0.19 16.58
N THR A 99 -6.26 -0.66 16.25
CA THR A 99 -6.45 -2.03 15.76
C THR A 99 -5.85 -3.04 16.72
N LEU A 100 -4.55 -2.93 17.02
CA LEU A 100 -3.87 -3.77 18.00
C LEU A 100 -3.72 -3.09 19.38
N LEU A 101 -4.26 -1.88 19.51
CA LEU A 101 -4.22 -1.11 20.75
C LEU A 101 -5.58 -1.13 21.46
N ALA A 102 -5.56 -1.14 22.78
CA ALA A 102 -6.75 -1.05 23.62
C ALA A 102 -7.47 0.31 23.50
N ALA A 103 -6.72 1.37 23.21
CA ALA A 103 -7.21 2.74 23.00
C ALA A 103 -6.25 3.53 22.11
N MET A 104 -6.64 4.75 21.73
CA MET A 104 -5.72 5.70 21.10
C MET A 104 -4.54 6.00 22.03
N PRO A 105 -3.33 6.21 21.47
CA PRO A 105 -2.15 6.52 22.27
C PRO A 105 -2.36 7.75 23.16
N THR A 106 -1.82 7.70 24.37
CA THR A 106 -1.72 8.87 25.22
C THR A 106 -0.46 9.66 24.86
N ILE A 107 -0.61 10.96 24.66
CA ILE A 107 0.48 11.86 24.27
C ILE A 107 0.77 12.77 25.44
N SER A 108 2.06 12.93 25.80
CA SER A 108 2.50 13.87 26.83
C SER A 108 2.25 15.32 26.44
N ASP A 109 2.18 16.23 27.44
CA ASP A 109 1.90 17.66 27.23
C ASP A 109 2.93 18.36 26.31
N ASP A 110 4.16 17.87 26.30
CA ASP A 110 5.25 18.37 25.43
C ASP A 110 5.24 17.72 24.03
N ASN A 111 4.34 16.79 23.77
CA ASN A 111 4.22 16.00 22.54
C ASN A 111 5.47 15.14 22.20
N MET A 112 6.30 14.85 23.19
CA MET A 112 7.54 14.10 22.97
C MET A 112 7.41 12.62 23.31
N THR A 113 6.43 12.24 24.15
CA THR A 113 6.22 10.84 24.58
C THR A 113 4.84 10.35 24.15
N TYR A 114 4.82 9.19 23.52
CA TYR A 114 3.62 8.49 23.10
C TYR A 114 3.55 7.17 23.84
N SER A 115 2.49 6.96 24.64
CA SER A 115 2.26 5.72 25.37
C SER A 115 1.19 4.89 24.67
N PHE A 116 1.49 3.62 24.44
CA PHE A 116 0.62 2.67 23.76
C PHE A 116 0.27 1.52 24.69
N GLU A 117 -0.99 1.12 24.70
CA GLU A 117 -1.45 -0.07 25.42
C GLU A 117 -1.93 -1.11 24.41
N LEU A 118 -1.27 -2.26 24.35
CA LEU A 118 -1.66 -3.35 23.46
C LEU A 118 -2.93 -4.04 23.95
N LEU A 119 -3.77 -4.49 23.03
CA LEU A 119 -4.86 -5.39 23.35
C LEU A 119 -4.32 -6.67 24.00
N PRO A 120 -4.99 -7.18 25.05
CA PRO A 120 -4.60 -8.45 25.63
C PRO A 120 -4.88 -9.61 24.66
N ASP A 121 -4.09 -10.68 24.79
CA ASP A 121 -4.28 -11.96 24.11
C ASP A 121 -4.25 -11.93 22.57
N VAL A 122 -3.74 -10.86 21.96
CA VAL A 122 -3.46 -10.82 20.52
C VAL A 122 -2.41 -11.89 20.18
N LYS A 123 -2.69 -12.66 19.12
CA LYS A 123 -1.84 -13.79 18.72
C LYS A 123 -1.32 -13.63 17.29
N PHE A 124 -0.09 -14.04 17.09
CA PHE A 124 0.45 -14.29 15.75
C PHE A 124 -0.19 -15.56 15.14
N HIS A 125 0.02 -15.78 13.84
CA HIS A 125 -0.49 -16.96 13.12
C HIS A 125 0.02 -18.31 13.67
N ASP A 126 1.19 -18.30 14.33
CA ASP A 126 1.76 -19.49 14.99
C ASP A 126 1.21 -19.73 16.41
N GLY A 127 0.31 -18.85 16.87
CA GLY A 127 -0.32 -18.92 18.18
C GLY A 127 0.47 -18.26 19.32
N THR A 128 1.66 -17.71 19.07
CA THR A 128 2.40 -16.91 20.06
C THR A 128 1.69 -15.60 20.36
N THR A 129 1.85 -15.08 21.58
CA THR A 129 1.18 -13.83 21.99
C THR A 129 2.05 -12.64 21.65
N LEU A 130 1.44 -11.58 21.08
CA LEU A 130 2.06 -10.29 20.80
C LEU A 130 2.50 -9.60 22.09
N LYS A 131 3.71 -9.05 22.09
CA LYS A 131 4.32 -8.32 23.22
C LYS A 131 4.85 -6.96 22.75
N ALA A 132 5.05 -6.03 23.67
CA ALA A 132 5.66 -4.73 23.38
C ALA A 132 7.06 -4.87 22.72
N SER A 133 7.83 -5.88 23.12
CA SER A 133 9.12 -6.20 22.50
C SER A 133 9.03 -6.53 21.00
N ASP A 134 7.92 -7.08 20.53
CA ASP A 134 7.72 -7.41 19.12
C ASP A 134 7.46 -6.14 18.30
N VAL A 135 6.79 -5.15 18.90
CA VAL A 135 6.60 -3.82 18.32
C VAL A 135 7.95 -3.10 18.20
N LYS A 136 8.74 -3.08 19.28
CA LYS A 136 10.10 -2.52 19.28
C LYS A 136 10.95 -3.17 18.18
N TYR A 137 10.98 -4.51 18.14
CA TYR A 137 11.70 -5.26 17.10
C TYR A 137 11.26 -4.86 15.69
N SER A 138 9.97 -4.65 15.45
CA SER A 138 9.46 -4.24 14.14
C SER A 138 9.98 -2.85 13.73
N TYR A 139 10.08 -1.90 14.65
CA TYR A 139 10.65 -0.58 14.38
C TYR A 139 12.17 -0.65 14.13
N GLU A 140 12.89 -1.40 14.94
CA GLU A 140 14.32 -1.63 14.75
C GLU A 140 14.63 -2.31 13.42
N ARG A 141 13.83 -3.31 13.05
CA ARG A 141 13.94 -3.98 11.76
C ARG A 141 13.72 -3.02 10.59
N LEU A 142 12.74 -2.11 10.70
CA LEU A 142 12.45 -1.11 9.68
C LEU A 142 13.66 -0.19 9.43
N ILE A 143 14.34 0.25 10.50
CA ILE A 143 15.55 1.08 10.39
C ILE A 143 16.68 0.29 9.71
N LYS A 144 16.93 -0.95 10.13
CA LYS A 144 17.96 -1.82 9.55
C LYS A 144 17.74 -2.14 8.07
N MET A 145 16.50 -2.14 7.61
CA MET A 145 16.17 -2.37 6.19
C MET A 145 16.36 -1.15 5.29
N ALA A 146 16.56 0.02 5.84
CA ALA A 146 16.89 1.30 5.21
C ALA A 146 15.87 1.86 4.17
N LYS A 147 14.92 1.09 3.66
CA LYS A 147 14.00 1.54 2.60
C LYS A 147 12.98 2.58 3.06
N MET A 148 12.45 2.40 4.27
CA MET A 148 11.45 3.30 4.87
C MET A 148 11.90 3.78 6.26
N ALA A 149 13.18 3.68 6.54
CA ALA A 149 13.79 4.05 7.82
C ALA A 149 13.45 5.49 8.26
N THR A 150 13.38 6.41 7.30
CA THR A 150 13.06 7.82 7.53
C THR A 150 11.68 8.06 8.16
N LEU A 151 10.79 7.08 8.17
CA LEU A 151 9.52 7.18 8.92
C LEU A 151 9.74 7.29 10.44
N LEU A 152 10.92 6.86 10.92
CA LEU A 152 11.29 6.87 12.33
C LEU A 152 12.38 7.91 12.66
N GLU A 153 12.70 8.83 11.75
CA GLU A 153 13.79 9.82 11.90
C GLU A 153 13.66 10.73 13.13
N ASN A 154 12.43 10.88 13.63
CA ASN A 154 12.16 11.70 14.83
C ASN A 154 12.16 10.89 16.14
N VAL A 155 12.43 9.58 16.06
CA VAL A 155 12.50 8.72 17.26
C VAL A 155 13.91 8.76 17.84
N VAL A 156 14.01 8.94 19.15
CA VAL A 156 15.30 8.98 19.86
C VAL A 156 16.06 7.67 19.60
N GLY A 157 17.34 7.80 19.27
CA GLY A 157 18.22 6.66 18.92
C GLY A 157 18.18 6.25 17.43
N TYR A 158 17.37 6.94 16.60
CA TYR A 158 17.32 6.66 15.17
C TYR A 158 18.66 6.87 14.49
N ASP A 159 19.33 8.00 14.74
CA ASP A 159 20.58 8.37 14.07
C ASP A 159 21.69 7.34 14.36
N GLU A 160 21.83 6.94 15.62
CA GLU A 160 22.83 5.97 16.04
C GLU A 160 22.56 4.59 15.44
N MET A 161 21.30 4.19 15.42
CA MET A 161 20.90 2.89 14.87
C MET A 161 21.03 2.88 13.35
N SER A 162 20.63 3.94 12.67
CA SER A 162 20.76 4.10 11.21
C SER A 162 22.21 4.13 10.76
N ALA A 163 23.10 4.72 11.56
CA ALA A 163 24.55 4.73 11.35
C ALA A 163 25.25 3.38 11.70
N GLY A 164 24.53 2.44 12.31
CA GLY A 164 25.07 1.16 12.77
C GLY A 164 25.95 1.27 14.01
N THR A 165 25.84 2.34 14.78
CA THR A 165 26.59 2.58 16.03
C THR A 165 25.82 2.14 17.29
N ALA A 166 24.52 1.84 17.14
CA ALA A 166 23.69 1.23 18.17
C ALA A 166 22.90 0.05 17.58
N ASP A 167 22.67 -0.96 18.41
CA ASP A 167 21.89 -2.16 18.04
C ASP A 167 20.41 -2.03 18.37
N GLU A 168 20.05 -1.12 19.27
CA GLU A 168 18.70 -0.91 19.78
C GLU A 168 18.23 0.55 19.58
N LEU A 169 16.92 0.69 19.39
CA LEU A 169 16.24 1.99 19.30
C LEU A 169 15.88 2.47 20.70
N SER A 170 16.72 3.36 21.26
CA SER A 170 16.62 3.80 22.66
C SER A 170 15.35 4.58 23.00
N GLY A 171 14.67 5.15 22.01
CA GLY A 171 13.41 5.88 22.22
C GLY A 171 12.17 4.98 22.22
N VAL A 172 12.32 3.66 22.16
CA VAL A 172 11.21 2.69 22.25
C VAL A 172 11.50 1.71 23.41
N GLU A 173 10.60 1.67 24.39
CA GLU A 173 10.69 0.83 25.58
C GLU A 173 9.57 -0.21 25.63
#